data_9750f5085d93d7ead557ee42cc576933
#
_entry.id   9750f5085d93d7ead557ee42cc576933
#
_cell.length_a   1.000
_cell.length_b   1.000
_cell.length_c   1.000
_cell.angle_alpha   90.00
_cell.angle_beta   90.00
_cell.angle_gamma   90.00
#
_symmetry.space_group_name_H-M   'P 1'
#
loop_
_entity.id
_entity.type
_entity.pdbx_description
1 polymer ?
#
loop_
_entity_poly.entity_id
_entity_poly.type
_entity_poly.pdbx_seq_one_letter_code
_entity_poly.pdbx_strand_id
1 'polypeptide(L)'
;KMSQIDTKIGPKIKAFRRQLGIQANKLAEEMSISPSYLNLIESGKRKIDGDLLLRVCDKLKIELSDLTSKTDINLENNISELLGDELFEDLDILGPEVKDLVNTNPKIAKALIKLGDNFKQKDHEIFNKLENISGKIIDGRKNAFPGEVISDFLQENKNFFPKLEEFANNIFDKVKQNNRTRYIALCDFLKTEYGITVKDVIPKEGKPFSKIYKVKDKELLLSDYLSLETKKLFAAAQISQEGASKEIDEYLSTFNSPTNESKKLTRVALLNYCGAAILMPYSLFHKECKELKYDLELLQNTFATSFEQVAHRVTCLQDPKLPGIPFHFLRVDVAGNISKRFSLSGIEIPRYGGACPRWNVYSAFSRQGVIQEEVSKMTNGEKYVCIAKTVEK
;
A
#
# COMPACT_ATOMS: atom_id res chain seq x y z
N LYS A 1 -36.69 -3.20 8.48
CA LYS A 1 -36.13 -2.95 7.13
C LYS A 1 -35.20 -4.11 6.84
N MET A 2 -35.71 -5.12 6.14
CA MET A 2 -34.88 -6.25 5.66
C MET A 2 -33.93 -5.71 4.59
N SER A 3 -32.62 -5.93 4.79
CA SER A 3 -31.55 -5.54 3.88
C SER A 3 -31.77 -6.20 2.50
N GLN A 4 -31.57 -5.45 1.44
CA GLN A 4 -31.58 -5.94 0.06
C GLN A 4 -30.51 -7.04 -0.07
N ILE A 5 -30.94 -8.28 -0.23
CA ILE A 5 -30.06 -9.43 -0.55
C ILE A 5 -29.65 -9.26 -2.03
N ASP A 6 -28.36 -9.20 -2.22
CA ASP A 6 -27.69 -8.79 -3.44
C ASP A 6 -27.99 -9.73 -4.63
N THR A 7 -28.20 -9.17 -5.81
CA THR A 7 -28.42 -9.89 -7.09
C THR A 7 -27.24 -10.76 -7.54
N LYS A 8 -26.13 -10.69 -6.84
CA LYS A 8 -24.86 -11.40 -7.13
C LYS A 8 -24.80 -12.85 -6.62
N ILE A 9 -25.76 -13.28 -5.80
CA ILE A 9 -25.74 -14.62 -5.17
C ILE A 9 -26.01 -15.72 -6.20
N GLY A 10 -26.91 -15.50 -7.17
CA GLY A 10 -27.29 -16.49 -8.15
C GLY A 10 -26.13 -17.05 -9.00
N PRO A 11 -25.31 -16.21 -9.64
CA PRO A 11 -24.13 -16.64 -10.39
C PRO A 11 -23.14 -17.44 -9.54
N LYS A 12 -22.98 -17.11 -8.26
CA LYS A 12 -22.12 -17.87 -7.33
C LYS A 12 -22.68 -19.25 -7.05
N ILE A 13 -23.97 -19.36 -6.82
CA ILE A 13 -24.65 -20.68 -6.67
C ILE A 13 -24.37 -21.56 -7.91
N LYS A 14 -24.50 -20.98 -9.11
CA LYS A 14 -24.19 -21.67 -10.37
C LYS A 14 -22.74 -22.14 -10.44
N ALA A 15 -21.79 -21.30 -10.00
CA ALA A 15 -20.39 -21.62 -9.98
C ALA A 15 -20.08 -22.79 -9.02
N PHE A 16 -20.58 -22.74 -7.78
CA PHE A 16 -20.40 -23.83 -6.81
C PHE A 16 -21.06 -25.13 -7.26
N ARG A 17 -22.28 -25.05 -7.80
CA ARG A 17 -22.96 -26.23 -8.35
C ARG A 17 -22.14 -26.92 -9.45
N ARG A 18 -21.60 -26.14 -10.41
CA ARG A 18 -20.75 -26.65 -11.50
C ARG A 18 -19.45 -27.22 -10.97
N GLN A 19 -18.86 -26.59 -9.99
CA GLN A 19 -17.61 -27.06 -9.36
C GLN A 19 -17.78 -28.40 -8.67
N LEU A 20 -18.98 -28.66 -8.13
CA LEU A 20 -19.34 -29.95 -7.52
C LEU A 20 -19.87 -30.97 -8.53
N GLY A 21 -19.91 -30.64 -9.83
CA GLY A 21 -20.40 -31.53 -10.88
C GLY A 21 -21.90 -31.82 -10.83
N ILE A 22 -22.68 -31.01 -10.08
CA ILE A 22 -24.13 -31.24 -9.91
C ILE A 22 -24.89 -30.65 -11.10
N GLN A 23 -25.74 -31.45 -11.75
CA GLN A 23 -26.60 -30.98 -12.83
C GLN A 23 -27.72 -30.06 -12.29
N ALA A 24 -28.11 -29.02 -13.07
CA ALA A 24 -29.12 -28.07 -12.65
C ALA A 24 -30.47 -28.74 -12.34
N ASN A 25 -30.88 -29.71 -13.16
CA ASN A 25 -32.12 -30.46 -12.95
C ASN A 25 -32.10 -31.22 -11.61
N LYS A 26 -30.98 -31.84 -11.25
CA LYS A 26 -30.84 -32.57 -10.01
C LYS A 26 -30.90 -31.65 -8.79
N LEU A 27 -30.21 -30.51 -8.84
CA LEU A 27 -30.29 -29.52 -7.75
C LEU A 27 -31.70 -28.96 -7.61
N ALA A 28 -32.38 -28.66 -8.74
CA ALA A 28 -33.72 -28.14 -8.71
C ALA A 28 -34.72 -29.15 -8.07
N GLU A 29 -34.61 -30.42 -8.42
CA GLU A 29 -35.38 -31.52 -7.83
C GLU A 29 -35.15 -31.63 -6.33
N GLU A 30 -33.91 -31.64 -5.90
CA GLU A 30 -33.53 -31.69 -4.47
C GLU A 30 -34.00 -30.47 -3.68
N MET A 31 -34.14 -29.32 -4.34
CA MET A 31 -34.65 -28.08 -3.77
C MET A 31 -36.18 -27.96 -3.86
N SER A 32 -36.88 -28.93 -4.51
CA SER A 32 -38.30 -28.88 -4.76
C SER A 32 -38.74 -27.62 -5.52
N ILE A 33 -37.95 -27.21 -6.52
CA ILE A 33 -38.24 -26.10 -7.43
C ILE A 33 -38.12 -26.54 -8.89
N SER A 34 -38.70 -25.76 -9.81
CA SER A 34 -38.55 -26.09 -11.23
C SER A 34 -37.12 -25.74 -11.72
N PRO A 35 -36.58 -26.51 -12.69
CA PRO A 35 -35.29 -26.20 -13.32
C PRO A 35 -35.25 -24.80 -13.94
N SER A 36 -36.37 -24.33 -14.50
CA SER A 36 -36.54 -22.99 -15.06
C SER A 36 -36.39 -21.90 -13.95
N TYR A 37 -36.97 -22.16 -12.79
CA TYR A 37 -36.87 -21.25 -11.66
C TYR A 37 -35.42 -21.17 -11.10
N LEU A 38 -34.76 -22.31 -10.99
CA LEU A 38 -33.32 -22.34 -10.61
C LEU A 38 -32.48 -21.56 -11.62
N ASN A 39 -32.74 -21.70 -12.92
CA ASN A 39 -32.00 -21.00 -13.97
C ASN A 39 -32.18 -19.46 -13.91
N LEU A 40 -33.37 -18.99 -13.55
CA LEU A 40 -33.67 -17.58 -13.34
C LEU A 40 -32.89 -17.03 -12.11
N ILE A 41 -32.77 -17.83 -11.04
CA ILE A 41 -31.96 -17.48 -9.86
C ILE A 41 -30.46 -17.46 -10.22
N GLU A 42 -29.98 -18.54 -10.85
CA GLU A 42 -28.56 -18.67 -11.24
C GLU A 42 -28.11 -17.60 -12.24
N SER A 43 -29.03 -17.10 -13.07
CA SER A 43 -28.75 -15.99 -14.02
C SER A 43 -28.92 -14.60 -13.38
N GLY A 44 -29.27 -14.51 -12.11
CA GLY A 44 -29.49 -13.25 -11.40
C GLY A 44 -30.77 -12.51 -11.82
N LYS A 45 -31.61 -13.12 -12.71
CA LYS A 45 -32.88 -12.54 -13.17
C LYS A 45 -34.00 -12.61 -12.12
N ARG A 46 -33.82 -13.46 -11.10
CA ARG A 46 -34.73 -13.57 -9.96
C ARG A 46 -33.96 -13.68 -8.65
N LYS A 47 -34.44 -12.97 -7.64
CA LYS A 47 -33.87 -13.02 -6.28
C LYS A 47 -34.21 -14.37 -5.62
N ILE A 48 -33.26 -14.91 -4.89
CA ILE A 48 -33.45 -16.10 -4.06
C ILE A 48 -34.07 -15.69 -2.72
N ASP A 49 -35.03 -16.45 -2.26
CA ASP A 49 -35.58 -16.31 -0.92
C ASP A 49 -34.59 -16.83 0.15
N GLY A 50 -34.66 -16.25 1.37
CA GLY A 50 -33.73 -16.59 2.45
C GLY A 50 -33.77 -18.06 2.87
N ASP A 51 -34.96 -18.67 2.90
CA ASP A 51 -35.12 -20.08 3.25
C ASP A 51 -34.55 -21.00 2.16
N LEU A 52 -34.81 -20.67 0.89
CA LEU A 52 -34.23 -21.39 -0.24
C LEU A 52 -32.71 -21.23 -0.30
N LEU A 53 -32.17 -20.06 0.06
CA LEU A 53 -30.74 -19.79 0.10
C LEU A 53 -30.04 -20.68 1.14
N LEU A 54 -30.60 -20.79 2.34
CA LEU A 54 -30.05 -21.66 3.38
C LEU A 54 -30.06 -23.14 2.97
N ARG A 55 -31.13 -23.61 2.32
CA ARG A 55 -31.21 -24.98 1.80
C ARG A 55 -30.18 -25.23 0.70
N VAL A 56 -29.93 -24.24 -0.18
CA VAL A 56 -28.88 -24.31 -1.21
C VAL A 56 -27.50 -24.40 -0.56
N CYS A 57 -27.22 -23.57 0.45
CA CYS A 57 -25.94 -23.61 1.18
C CYS A 57 -25.70 -24.98 1.82
N ASP A 58 -26.72 -25.55 2.46
CA ASP A 58 -26.62 -26.86 3.10
C ASP A 58 -26.36 -28.00 2.05
N LYS A 59 -27.05 -27.97 0.93
CA LYS A 59 -26.89 -28.96 -0.14
C LYS A 59 -25.56 -28.85 -0.87
N LEU A 60 -25.09 -27.66 -1.13
CA LEU A 60 -23.80 -27.44 -1.77
C LEU A 60 -22.63 -27.50 -0.77
N LYS A 61 -22.92 -27.67 0.56
CA LYS A 61 -21.91 -27.67 1.63
C LYS A 61 -21.01 -26.45 1.62
N ILE A 62 -21.63 -25.27 1.48
CA ILE A 62 -20.97 -23.97 1.46
C ILE A 62 -21.52 -23.09 2.56
N GLU A 63 -20.70 -22.19 3.11
CA GLU A 63 -21.13 -21.21 4.07
C GLU A 63 -21.80 -20.00 3.39
N LEU A 64 -22.72 -19.34 4.09
CA LEU A 64 -23.35 -18.12 3.58
C LEU A 64 -22.32 -17.00 3.34
N SER A 65 -21.23 -16.98 4.11
CA SER A 65 -20.06 -16.12 3.94
C SER A 65 -19.40 -16.26 2.57
N ASP A 66 -19.37 -17.47 1.99
CA ASP A 66 -18.80 -17.74 0.66
C ASP A 66 -19.60 -17.06 -0.44
N LEU A 67 -20.90 -16.92 -0.24
CA LEU A 67 -21.79 -16.26 -1.18
C LEU A 67 -21.85 -14.74 -1.02
N THR A 68 -21.47 -14.20 0.15
CA THR A 68 -21.60 -12.78 0.50
C THR A 68 -20.28 -12.02 0.60
N SER A 69 -19.13 -12.68 0.36
CA SER A 69 -17.81 -12.09 0.56
C SER A 69 -17.56 -10.88 -0.35
N LYS A 70 -17.04 -9.79 0.23
CA LYS A 70 -16.61 -8.56 -0.47
C LYS A 70 -15.37 -8.73 -1.36
N THR A 71 -14.76 -9.91 -1.36
CA THR A 71 -13.51 -10.20 -2.09
C THR A 71 -13.65 -10.12 -3.61
N ASP A 72 -14.87 -10.14 -4.13
CA ASP A 72 -15.12 -10.20 -5.56
C ASP A 72 -14.97 -8.83 -6.26
N ILE A 73 -15.17 -7.72 -5.55
CA ILE A 73 -15.04 -6.37 -6.15
C ILE A 73 -13.56 -6.10 -6.49
N ASN A 74 -12.64 -6.44 -5.60
CA ASN A 74 -11.22 -6.28 -5.86
C ASN A 74 -10.74 -7.18 -7.00
N LEU A 75 -11.31 -8.39 -7.11
CA LEU A 75 -10.97 -9.32 -8.18
C LEU A 75 -11.49 -8.82 -9.53
N GLU A 76 -12.71 -8.27 -9.57
CA GLU A 76 -13.33 -7.65 -10.76
C GLU A 76 -12.48 -6.47 -11.25
N ASN A 77 -12.08 -5.59 -10.35
CA ASN A 77 -11.28 -4.42 -10.69
C ASN A 77 -9.87 -4.81 -11.20
N ASN A 78 -9.22 -5.78 -10.55
CA ASN A 78 -7.92 -6.26 -11.00
C ASN A 78 -7.98 -6.92 -12.38
N ILE A 79 -9.05 -7.66 -12.69
CA ILE A 79 -9.26 -8.24 -14.04
C ILE A 79 -9.58 -7.15 -15.05
N SER A 80 -10.43 -6.17 -14.71
CA SER A 80 -10.74 -5.04 -15.60
C SER A 80 -9.47 -4.24 -15.93
N GLU A 81 -8.61 -4.04 -14.94
CA GLU A 81 -7.32 -3.37 -15.13
C GLU A 81 -6.38 -4.17 -16.03
N LEU A 82 -6.28 -5.49 -15.82
CA LEU A 82 -5.45 -6.37 -16.64
C LEU A 82 -5.92 -6.38 -18.11
N LEU A 83 -7.23 -6.51 -18.33
CA LEU A 83 -7.82 -6.61 -19.68
C LEU A 83 -8.00 -5.24 -20.35
N GLY A 84 -7.80 -4.13 -19.64
CA GLY A 84 -7.73 -2.79 -20.20
C GLY A 84 -6.34 -2.42 -20.76
N ASP A 85 -5.40 -3.36 -20.80
CA ASP A 85 -4.09 -3.18 -21.41
C ASP A 85 -4.19 -3.16 -22.94
N GLU A 86 -3.34 -2.35 -23.62
CA GLU A 86 -3.30 -2.23 -25.09
C GLU A 86 -3.20 -3.59 -25.81
N LEU A 87 -2.61 -4.58 -25.16
CA LEU A 87 -2.51 -5.98 -25.65
C LEU A 87 -3.87 -6.64 -25.91
N PHE A 88 -4.94 -6.15 -25.30
CA PHE A 88 -6.29 -6.73 -25.38
C PHE A 88 -7.31 -5.81 -26.05
N GLU A 89 -6.83 -4.67 -26.60
CA GLU A 89 -7.69 -3.64 -27.19
C GLU A 89 -8.53 -4.17 -28.38
N ASP A 90 -7.96 -5.12 -29.13
CA ASP A 90 -8.61 -5.80 -30.26
C ASP A 90 -9.71 -6.79 -29.87
N LEU A 91 -9.78 -7.18 -28.58
CA LEU A 91 -10.77 -8.15 -28.10
C LEU A 91 -12.09 -7.52 -27.66
N ASP A 92 -12.17 -6.19 -27.56
CA ASP A 92 -13.37 -5.41 -27.18
C ASP A 92 -14.15 -5.98 -25.99
N ILE A 93 -13.41 -6.31 -24.92
CA ILE A 93 -13.94 -6.97 -23.73
C ILE A 93 -14.78 -5.99 -22.90
N LEU A 94 -16.07 -6.31 -22.74
CA LEU A 94 -17.01 -5.46 -22.05
C LEU A 94 -17.03 -5.73 -20.52
N GLY A 95 -17.28 -4.69 -19.73
CA GLY A 95 -17.39 -4.81 -18.27
C GLY A 95 -18.35 -5.91 -17.75
N PRO A 96 -19.50 -6.20 -18.39
CA PRO A 96 -20.34 -7.33 -18.04
C PRO A 96 -19.67 -8.71 -18.19
N GLU A 97 -18.78 -8.88 -19.16
CA GLU A 97 -18.05 -10.13 -19.40
C GLU A 97 -17.00 -10.38 -18.31
N VAL A 98 -16.32 -9.32 -17.87
CA VAL A 98 -15.41 -9.37 -16.72
C VAL A 98 -16.15 -9.79 -15.46
N LYS A 99 -17.33 -9.22 -15.22
CA LYS A 99 -18.21 -9.62 -14.10
C LYS A 99 -18.62 -11.08 -14.17
N ASP A 100 -18.99 -11.55 -15.34
CA ASP A 100 -19.37 -12.95 -15.52
C ASP A 100 -18.19 -13.90 -15.31
N LEU A 101 -17.02 -13.56 -15.80
CA LEU A 101 -15.78 -14.31 -15.56
C LEU A 101 -15.47 -14.43 -14.05
N VAL A 102 -15.49 -13.31 -13.33
CA VAL A 102 -15.18 -13.28 -11.89
C VAL A 102 -16.21 -14.06 -11.08
N ASN A 103 -17.48 -13.93 -11.42
CA ASN A 103 -18.56 -14.62 -10.70
C ASN A 103 -18.64 -16.12 -11.03
N THR A 104 -18.34 -16.50 -12.28
CA THR A 104 -18.47 -17.89 -12.74
C THR A 104 -17.20 -18.70 -12.51
N ASN A 105 -16.03 -18.07 -12.67
CA ASN A 105 -14.74 -18.74 -12.62
C ASN A 105 -13.68 -17.92 -11.84
N PRO A 106 -13.85 -17.66 -10.54
CA PRO A 106 -12.93 -16.82 -9.76
C PRO A 106 -11.49 -17.38 -9.71
N LYS A 107 -11.32 -18.70 -9.86
CA LYS A 107 -9.99 -19.32 -9.93
C LYS A 107 -9.26 -18.99 -11.23
N ILE A 108 -10.01 -18.93 -12.35
CA ILE A 108 -9.45 -18.54 -13.65
C ILE A 108 -9.11 -17.05 -13.63
N ALA A 109 -9.97 -16.20 -13.07
CA ALA A 109 -9.69 -14.78 -12.89
C ALA A 109 -8.39 -14.56 -12.10
N LYS A 110 -8.21 -15.26 -10.96
CA LYS A 110 -6.95 -15.21 -10.18
C LYS A 110 -5.75 -15.73 -10.95
N ALA A 111 -5.92 -16.75 -11.79
CA ALA A 111 -4.84 -17.30 -12.62
C ALA A 111 -4.43 -16.31 -13.72
N LEU A 112 -5.39 -15.62 -14.34
CA LEU A 112 -5.13 -14.57 -15.33
C LEU A 112 -4.37 -13.39 -14.71
N ILE A 113 -4.77 -12.92 -13.52
CA ILE A 113 -4.02 -11.88 -12.80
C ILE A 113 -2.57 -12.33 -12.58
N LYS A 114 -2.36 -13.53 -12.04
CA LYS A 114 -1.00 -14.07 -11.86
C LYS A 114 -0.20 -14.15 -13.16
N LEU A 115 -0.85 -14.49 -14.27
CA LEU A 115 -0.21 -14.55 -15.58
C LEU A 115 0.18 -13.14 -16.05
N GLY A 116 -0.72 -12.17 -15.93
CA GLY A 116 -0.45 -10.78 -16.26
C GLY A 116 0.66 -10.18 -15.41
N ASP A 117 0.66 -10.47 -14.11
CA ASP A 117 1.71 -10.08 -13.18
C ASP A 117 3.09 -10.61 -13.63
N ASN A 118 3.16 -11.89 -13.99
CA ASN A 118 4.40 -12.50 -14.49
C ASN A 118 4.83 -11.96 -15.87
N PHE A 119 3.88 -11.61 -16.73
CA PHE A 119 4.18 -11.04 -18.05
C PHE A 119 4.78 -9.65 -17.91
N LYS A 120 4.13 -8.76 -17.17
CA LYS A 120 4.62 -7.39 -16.87
C LYS A 120 5.96 -7.40 -16.11
N GLN A 121 6.17 -8.39 -15.25
CA GLN A 121 7.46 -8.58 -14.57
C GLN A 121 8.61 -8.91 -15.53
N LYS A 122 8.36 -9.71 -16.57
CA LYS A 122 9.37 -10.03 -17.59
C LYS A 122 9.70 -8.83 -18.47
N ASP A 123 8.74 -8.01 -18.82
CA ASP A 123 8.98 -6.78 -19.59
C ASP A 123 9.82 -5.78 -18.80
N HIS A 124 9.58 -5.63 -17.51
CA HIS A 124 10.42 -4.82 -16.63
C HIS A 124 11.82 -5.42 -16.39
N GLU A 125 11.97 -6.75 -16.37
CA GLU A 125 13.30 -7.38 -16.34
C GLU A 125 14.10 -7.10 -17.63
N ILE A 126 13.44 -7.05 -18.77
CA ILE A 126 14.06 -6.67 -20.03
C ILE A 126 14.42 -5.18 -20.03
N PHE A 127 13.54 -4.31 -19.56
CA PHE A 127 13.78 -2.87 -19.42
C PHE A 127 14.94 -2.59 -18.44
N ASN A 128 14.93 -3.22 -17.27
CA ASN A 128 16.01 -3.12 -16.29
C ASN A 128 17.33 -3.73 -16.79
N LYS A 129 17.29 -4.75 -17.64
CA LYS A 129 18.51 -5.27 -18.33
C LYS A 129 19.07 -4.28 -19.34
N LEU A 130 18.22 -3.49 -19.99
CA LEU A 130 18.65 -2.42 -20.92
C LEU A 130 19.20 -1.21 -20.17
N GLU A 131 18.65 -0.84 -19.00
CA GLU A 131 19.23 0.20 -18.13
C GLU A 131 20.52 -0.28 -17.43
N ASN A 132 20.64 -1.55 -17.09
CA ASN A 132 21.79 -2.15 -16.41
C ASN A 132 23.00 -2.46 -17.31
N ILE A 133 22.95 -2.20 -18.63
CA ILE A 133 24.14 -2.11 -19.47
C ILE A 133 25.04 -0.94 -19.03
N SER A 134 24.51 -0.02 -18.22
CA SER A 134 25.28 1.09 -17.60
C SER A 134 25.70 0.87 -16.15
N GLY A 135 25.41 -0.25 -15.47
CA GLY A 135 25.84 -0.44 -14.08
C GLY A 135 25.29 -1.66 -13.36
N LYS A 136 26.03 -2.75 -13.43
CA LYS A 136 26.12 -3.93 -12.53
C LYS A 136 24.87 -4.46 -11.79
N ILE A 137 24.32 -5.54 -12.37
CA ILE A 137 23.92 -6.87 -11.80
C ILE A 137 23.26 -6.86 -10.41
N ILE A 138 21.98 -7.22 -10.36
CA ILE A 138 21.39 -8.04 -9.30
C ILE A 138 20.60 -9.20 -9.93
N ASP A 139 20.92 -10.39 -9.44
CA ASP A 139 20.54 -11.72 -9.86
C ASP A 139 19.02 -11.96 -9.86
N GLY A 140 18.51 -12.52 -10.96
CA GLY A 140 17.09 -12.81 -11.10
C GLY A 140 16.61 -13.97 -10.24
N ARG A 141 15.52 -13.77 -9.52
CA ARG A 141 14.52 -14.80 -9.17
C ARG A 141 13.22 -14.19 -8.61
N LYS A 142 12.12 -14.54 -9.30
CA LYS A 142 10.72 -14.75 -8.83
C LYS A 142 10.15 -13.82 -7.75
N ASN A 143 9.08 -13.14 -8.12
CA ASN A 143 7.96 -12.63 -7.32
C ASN A 143 7.92 -11.11 -7.11
N ALA A 144 6.70 -10.61 -7.17
CA ALA A 144 6.18 -9.28 -6.83
C ALA A 144 7.25 -8.22 -6.51
N PHE A 145 7.18 -7.08 -7.17
CA PHE A 145 8.13 -5.98 -6.91
C PHE A 145 8.32 -5.81 -5.40
N PRO A 146 9.55 -5.78 -4.89
CA PRO A 146 9.78 -5.61 -3.45
C PRO A 146 9.03 -4.44 -2.85
N GLY A 147 8.83 -3.35 -3.62
CA GLY A 147 8.04 -2.20 -3.22
C GLY A 147 6.55 -2.49 -3.02
N GLU A 148 5.97 -3.39 -3.81
CA GLU A 148 4.56 -3.80 -3.65
C GLU A 148 4.35 -4.64 -2.40
N VAL A 149 5.25 -5.59 -2.17
CA VAL A 149 5.23 -6.43 -0.97
C VAL A 149 5.30 -5.58 0.30
N ILE A 150 6.12 -4.53 0.28
CA ILE A 150 6.20 -3.57 1.39
C ILE A 150 4.88 -2.78 1.50
N SER A 151 4.34 -2.30 0.38
CA SER A 151 3.07 -1.56 0.38
C SER A 151 1.93 -2.40 0.91
N ASP A 152 1.84 -3.67 0.50
CA ASP A 152 0.82 -4.61 0.98
C ASP A 152 0.98 -4.86 2.50
N PHE A 153 2.21 -5.08 2.99
CA PHE A 153 2.49 -5.22 4.42
C PHE A 153 2.08 -3.98 5.23
N LEU A 154 2.40 -2.78 4.74
CA LEU A 154 2.00 -1.53 5.39
C LEU A 154 0.48 -1.37 5.37
N GLN A 155 -0.17 -1.73 4.26
CA GLN A 155 -1.62 -1.68 4.09
C GLN A 155 -2.36 -2.64 5.04
N GLU A 156 -1.89 -3.88 5.17
CA GLU A 156 -2.43 -4.89 6.10
C GLU A 156 -2.35 -4.41 7.56
N ASN A 157 -1.26 -3.74 7.91
CA ASN A 157 -1.07 -3.14 9.24
C ASN A 157 -1.66 -1.72 9.36
N LYS A 158 -2.45 -1.26 8.37
CA LYS A 158 -3.03 0.09 8.34
C LYS A 158 -1.98 1.20 8.51
N ASN A 159 -0.74 0.94 8.15
CA ASN A 159 0.42 1.84 8.35
C ASN A 159 0.54 2.37 9.79
N PHE A 160 0.14 1.56 10.79
CA PHE A 160 0.19 1.92 12.20
C PHE A 160 0.81 0.80 13.04
N PHE A 161 1.88 1.12 13.77
CA PHE A 161 2.67 0.17 14.53
C PHE A 161 2.80 0.62 16.00
N PRO A 162 1.84 0.23 16.88
CA PRO A 162 1.75 0.74 18.25
C PRO A 162 3.03 0.66 19.06
N LYS A 163 3.76 -0.46 19.00
CA LYS A 163 5.00 -0.65 19.75
C LYS A 163 6.11 0.32 19.27
N LEU A 164 6.15 0.62 17.98
CA LEU A 164 7.11 1.59 17.42
C LEU A 164 6.72 3.03 17.78
N GLU A 165 5.43 3.33 17.87
CA GLU A 165 4.96 4.65 18.34
C GLU A 165 5.30 4.87 19.82
N GLU A 166 5.10 3.85 20.66
CA GLU A 166 5.48 3.91 22.09
C GLU A 166 6.99 4.13 22.25
N PHE A 167 7.81 3.35 21.54
CA PHE A 167 9.25 3.56 21.53
C PHE A 167 9.61 4.98 21.08
N ALA A 168 9.01 5.45 19.98
CA ALA A 168 9.30 6.77 19.42
C ALA A 168 8.95 7.90 20.40
N ASN A 169 7.83 7.81 21.09
CA ASN A 169 7.44 8.78 22.13
C ASN A 169 8.46 8.84 23.26
N ASN A 170 8.93 7.68 23.75
CA ASN A 170 9.96 7.61 24.81
C ASN A 170 11.27 8.27 24.36
N ILE A 171 11.69 8.06 23.11
CA ILE A 171 12.90 8.72 22.57
C ILE A 171 12.68 10.22 22.39
N PHE A 172 11.53 10.64 21.87
CA PHE A 172 11.21 12.05 21.68
C PHE A 172 11.33 12.83 23.00
N ASP A 173 10.76 12.32 24.09
CA ASP A 173 10.79 12.97 25.39
C ASP A 173 12.23 13.14 25.91
N LYS A 174 13.09 12.14 25.72
CA LYS A 174 14.51 12.19 26.07
C LYS A 174 15.28 13.23 25.23
N VAL A 175 15.04 13.24 23.92
CA VAL A 175 15.71 14.18 22.98
C VAL A 175 15.21 15.61 23.15
N LYS A 176 13.92 15.83 23.46
CA LYS A 176 13.31 17.14 23.67
C LYS A 176 13.91 17.89 24.86
N GLN A 177 14.37 17.19 25.87
CA GLN A 177 14.98 17.79 27.06
C GLN A 177 16.33 18.47 26.77
N ASN A 178 16.92 18.22 25.61
CA ASN A 178 18.17 18.83 25.20
C ASN A 178 17.89 20.20 24.50
N ASN A 179 18.44 21.29 25.02
CA ASN A 179 18.29 22.66 24.50
C ASN A 179 18.99 22.93 23.16
N ARG A 180 19.44 21.88 22.46
CA ARG A 180 20.11 21.96 21.16
C ARG A 180 19.12 21.80 20.00
N THR A 181 19.57 22.15 18.79
CA THR A 181 18.79 21.82 17.59
C THR A 181 18.53 20.33 17.50
N ARG A 182 17.37 19.93 16.98
CA ARG A 182 16.95 18.51 16.98
C ARG A 182 17.96 17.57 16.33
N TYR A 183 18.64 18.01 15.27
CA TYR A 183 19.70 17.18 14.65
C TYR A 183 20.85 16.91 15.62
N ILE A 184 21.37 17.94 16.26
CA ILE A 184 22.44 17.82 17.23
C ILE A 184 22.01 16.96 18.43
N ALA A 185 20.78 17.15 18.92
CA ALA A 185 20.23 16.36 20.01
C ALA A 185 20.13 14.86 19.69
N LEU A 186 19.75 14.51 18.44
CA LEU A 186 19.73 13.12 17.97
C LEU A 186 21.15 12.54 17.86
N CYS A 187 22.11 13.32 17.37
CA CYS A 187 23.51 12.90 17.28
C CYS A 187 24.13 12.68 18.67
N ASP A 188 23.84 13.60 19.62
CA ASP A 188 24.28 13.45 21.01
C ASP A 188 23.64 12.22 21.66
N PHE A 189 22.36 11.96 21.42
CA PHE A 189 21.67 10.78 21.91
C PHE A 189 22.31 9.48 21.37
N LEU A 190 22.60 9.42 20.05
CA LEU A 190 23.30 8.28 19.45
C LEU A 190 24.68 8.06 20.10
N LYS A 191 25.39 9.13 20.38
CA LYS A 191 26.71 9.05 21.00
C LYS A 191 26.64 8.60 22.45
N THR A 192 25.74 9.16 23.25
CA THR A 192 25.66 8.88 24.70
C THR A 192 25.04 7.51 24.99
N GLU A 193 23.96 7.14 24.31
CA GLU A 193 23.24 5.88 24.58
C GLU A 193 23.83 4.67 23.86
N TYR A 194 24.34 4.86 22.63
CA TYR A 194 24.78 3.74 21.79
C TYR A 194 26.27 3.79 21.43
N GLY A 195 26.95 4.88 21.78
CA GLY A 195 28.39 5.09 21.45
C GLY A 195 28.61 5.37 19.96
N ILE A 196 27.56 5.74 19.21
CA ILE A 196 27.62 5.95 17.76
C ILE A 196 27.94 7.42 17.46
N THR A 197 29.04 7.66 16.75
CA THR A 197 29.42 9.00 16.30
C THR A 197 28.87 9.26 14.90
N VAL A 198 28.08 10.32 14.75
CA VAL A 198 27.58 10.77 13.44
C VAL A 198 28.59 11.73 12.82
N LYS A 199 28.92 11.51 11.53
CA LYS A 199 29.84 12.35 10.76
C LYS A 199 29.19 12.72 9.42
N ASP A 200 29.15 14.02 9.13
CA ASP A 200 28.81 14.52 7.80
C ASP A 200 30.05 14.44 6.92
N VAL A 201 29.92 13.80 5.75
CA VAL A 201 31.06 13.51 4.87
C VAL A 201 30.71 13.85 3.42
N ILE A 202 31.60 14.56 2.75
CA ILE A 202 31.47 14.80 1.30
C ILE A 202 31.81 13.50 0.59
N PRO A 203 30.89 12.93 -0.23
CA PRO A 203 31.16 11.75 -1.03
C PRO A 203 32.31 11.99 -2.00
N LYS A 204 33.17 10.98 -2.16
CA LYS A 204 34.23 11.02 -3.17
C LYS A 204 33.64 10.97 -4.57
N GLU A 205 34.29 11.64 -5.52
CA GLU A 205 33.90 11.62 -6.92
C GLU A 205 33.75 10.18 -7.45
N GLY A 206 32.63 9.91 -8.14
CA GLY A 206 32.31 8.58 -8.67
C GLY A 206 31.84 7.54 -7.64
N LYS A 207 31.69 7.91 -6.35
CA LYS A 207 31.21 7.01 -5.29
C LYS A 207 30.14 7.69 -4.41
N PRO A 208 28.97 8.06 -4.99
CA PRO A 208 27.93 8.68 -4.22
C PRO A 208 27.36 7.71 -3.17
N PHE A 209 27.04 8.23 -1.99
CA PHE A 209 26.30 7.52 -0.95
C PHE A 209 25.39 8.49 -0.22
N SER A 210 24.33 7.99 0.37
CA SER A 210 23.47 8.78 1.25
C SER A 210 23.79 8.51 2.73
N LYS A 211 23.89 7.22 3.08
CA LYS A 211 24.14 6.78 4.46
C LYS A 211 25.01 5.53 4.46
N ILE A 212 26.03 5.51 5.33
CA ILE A 212 26.86 4.32 5.61
C ILE A 212 27.00 4.16 7.12
N TYR A 213 26.63 3.00 7.66
CA TYR A 213 26.89 2.68 9.05
C TYR A 213 28.04 1.66 9.16
N LYS A 214 29.13 2.08 9.78
CA LYS A 214 30.30 1.26 10.06
C LYS A 214 30.17 0.63 11.43
N VAL A 215 29.68 -0.58 11.48
CA VAL A 215 29.36 -1.29 12.74
C VAL A 215 30.58 -1.42 13.65
N LYS A 216 31.76 -1.75 13.10
CA LYS A 216 33.01 -1.95 13.88
C LYS A 216 33.49 -0.67 14.54
N ASP A 217 33.41 0.44 13.82
CA ASP A 217 33.89 1.75 14.27
C ASP A 217 32.80 2.52 15.04
N LYS A 218 31.57 2.03 15.06
CA LYS A 218 30.39 2.74 15.56
C LYS A 218 30.27 4.15 14.97
N GLU A 219 30.49 4.26 13.67
CA GLU A 219 30.38 5.51 12.93
C GLU A 219 29.20 5.48 11.96
N LEU A 220 28.33 6.49 12.04
CA LEU A 220 27.30 6.76 11.07
C LEU A 220 27.75 7.89 10.16
N LEU A 221 28.07 7.57 8.89
CA LEU A 221 28.46 8.55 7.89
C LEU A 221 27.22 8.97 7.11
N LEU A 222 26.95 10.25 7.07
CA LEU A 222 25.88 10.87 6.26
C LEU A 222 26.51 11.73 5.18
N SER A 223 25.96 11.69 3.98
CA SER A 223 26.41 12.55 2.90
C SER A 223 26.11 14.01 3.21
N ASP A 224 27.09 14.89 2.99
CA ASP A 224 26.90 16.32 3.23
C ASP A 224 25.95 16.98 2.19
N TYR A 225 25.68 16.31 1.09
CA TYR A 225 24.70 16.76 0.09
C TYR A 225 23.23 16.52 0.49
N LEU A 226 22.99 15.80 1.60
CA LEU A 226 21.63 15.56 2.10
C LEU A 226 21.06 16.81 2.78
N SER A 227 19.77 17.03 2.59
CA SER A 227 19.04 18.04 3.36
C SER A 227 19.06 17.71 4.86
N LEU A 228 18.92 18.73 5.69
CA LEU A 228 18.92 18.58 7.15
C LEU A 228 17.77 17.66 7.62
N GLU A 229 16.61 17.72 6.94
CA GLU A 229 15.45 16.88 7.20
C GLU A 229 15.76 15.40 6.96
N THR A 230 16.50 15.09 5.90
CA THR A 230 16.94 13.73 5.59
C THR A 230 17.99 13.24 6.58
N LYS A 231 18.96 14.09 6.97
CA LYS A 231 19.96 13.78 8.00
C LYS A 231 19.29 13.45 9.34
N LYS A 232 18.28 14.25 9.75
CA LYS A 232 17.48 13.97 10.97
C LYS A 232 16.77 12.63 10.89
N LEU A 233 16.12 12.33 9.75
CA LEU A 233 15.45 11.04 9.59
C LEU A 233 16.43 9.87 9.67
N PHE A 234 17.59 9.97 9.05
CA PHE A 234 18.60 8.91 9.12
C PHE A 234 19.19 8.72 10.51
N ALA A 235 19.41 9.80 11.26
CA ALA A 235 19.84 9.73 12.66
C ALA A 235 18.76 9.06 13.52
N ALA A 236 17.49 9.46 13.38
CA ALA A 236 16.36 8.86 14.09
C ALA A 236 16.14 7.39 13.70
N ALA A 237 16.27 7.04 12.42
CA ALA A 237 16.21 5.65 11.96
C ALA A 237 17.36 4.79 12.51
N GLN A 238 18.55 5.39 12.74
CA GLN A 238 19.66 4.68 13.40
C GLN A 238 19.36 4.43 14.89
N ILE A 239 18.73 5.40 15.58
CA ILE A 239 18.24 5.20 16.96
C ILE A 239 17.25 4.02 16.99
N SER A 240 16.33 3.97 16.01
CA SER A 240 15.38 2.88 15.89
C SER A 240 16.03 1.52 15.60
N GLN A 241 17.12 1.52 14.83
CA GLN A 241 17.91 0.31 14.53
C GLN A 241 18.55 -0.26 15.81
N GLU A 242 19.05 0.59 16.69
CA GLU A 242 19.71 0.16 17.92
C GLU A 242 18.69 -0.20 19.02
N GLY A 243 17.61 0.60 19.15
CA GLY A 243 16.73 0.50 20.31
C GLY A 243 15.40 -0.23 20.06
N ALA A 244 14.89 -0.30 18.82
CA ALA A 244 13.59 -0.91 18.49
C ALA A 244 13.71 -2.17 17.62
N SER A 245 14.90 -2.77 17.53
CA SER A 245 15.12 -3.95 16.68
C SER A 245 14.24 -5.13 17.05
N LYS A 246 13.97 -5.33 18.35
CA LYS A 246 13.14 -6.44 18.84
C LYS A 246 11.68 -6.29 18.37
N GLU A 247 11.12 -5.11 18.54
CA GLU A 247 9.76 -4.76 18.13
C GLU A 247 9.62 -4.89 16.61
N ILE A 248 10.63 -4.45 15.86
CA ILE A 248 10.66 -4.60 14.40
C ILE A 248 10.75 -6.09 14.02
N ASP A 249 11.56 -6.89 14.71
CA ASP A 249 11.67 -8.33 14.45
C ASP A 249 10.35 -9.06 14.74
N GLU A 250 9.60 -8.65 15.74
CA GLU A 250 8.27 -9.21 16.03
C GLU A 250 7.31 -8.94 14.85
N TYR A 251 7.23 -7.73 14.32
CA TYR A 251 6.42 -7.44 13.13
C TYR A 251 6.88 -8.23 11.90
N LEU A 252 8.19 -8.36 11.71
CA LEU A 252 8.75 -9.13 10.61
C LEU A 252 8.58 -10.65 10.77
N SER A 253 8.34 -11.16 11.98
CA SER A 253 8.09 -12.58 12.23
C SER A 253 6.71 -13.01 11.76
N THR A 254 5.72 -12.11 11.82
CA THR A 254 4.36 -12.33 11.32
C THR A 254 4.22 -12.06 9.83
N PHE A 255 5.22 -11.41 9.24
CA PHE A 255 5.23 -11.08 7.82
C PHE A 255 5.65 -12.28 6.96
N ASN A 256 4.71 -12.83 6.19
CA ASN A 256 4.97 -13.89 5.23
C ASN A 256 5.63 -13.31 3.97
N SER A 257 6.91 -12.95 4.09
CA SER A 257 7.67 -12.35 3.01
C SER A 257 8.03 -13.38 1.93
N PRO A 258 7.79 -13.11 0.64
CA PRO A 258 8.12 -14.02 -0.45
C PRO A 258 9.63 -14.18 -0.64
N THR A 259 10.44 -13.21 -0.22
CA THR A 259 11.90 -13.22 -0.38
C THR A 259 12.62 -12.61 0.83
N ASN A 260 13.88 -13.01 1.05
CA ASN A 260 14.74 -12.38 2.06
C ASN A 260 15.00 -10.90 1.76
N GLU A 261 15.01 -10.52 0.50
CA GLU A 261 15.18 -9.13 0.05
C GLU A 261 13.98 -8.27 0.46
N SER A 262 12.77 -8.72 0.18
CA SER A 262 11.54 -8.04 0.62
C SER A 262 11.51 -7.88 2.13
N LYS A 263 11.94 -8.90 2.90
CA LYS A 263 12.03 -8.81 4.36
C LYS A 263 13.04 -7.74 4.82
N LYS A 264 14.21 -7.65 4.18
CA LYS A 264 15.22 -6.61 4.49
C LYS A 264 14.68 -5.21 4.17
N LEU A 265 14.02 -5.04 3.04
CA LEU A 265 13.45 -3.76 2.64
C LEU A 265 12.27 -3.34 3.54
N THR A 266 11.43 -4.31 3.98
CA THR A 266 10.38 -4.05 4.97
C THR A 266 10.97 -3.61 6.30
N ARG A 267 12.09 -4.20 6.73
CA ARG A 267 12.83 -3.72 7.92
C ARG A 267 13.24 -2.26 7.75
N VAL A 268 13.80 -1.89 6.61
CA VAL A 268 14.18 -0.50 6.33
C VAL A 268 12.96 0.43 6.36
N ALA A 269 11.82 -0.02 5.83
CA ALA A 269 10.57 0.75 5.89
C ALA A 269 10.11 0.98 7.34
N LEU A 270 10.15 -0.05 8.20
CA LEU A 270 9.81 0.06 9.63
C LEU A 270 10.78 0.94 10.40
N LEU A 271 12.09 0.89 10.09
CA LEU A 271 13.09 1.79 10.67
C LEU A 271 12.82 3.25 10.31
N ASN A 272 12.49 3.52 9.05
CA ASN A 272 12.12 4.87 8.59
C ASN A 272 10.79 5.32 9.19
N TYR A 273 9.81 4.42 9.34
CA TYR A 273 8.55 4.68 10.03
C TYR A 273 8.82 5.14 11.48
N CYS A 274 9.58 4.33 12.22
CA CYS A 274 9.92 4.63 13.62
C CYS A 274 10.73 5.94 13.73
N GLY A 275 11.70 6.15 12.82
CA GLY A 275 12.46 7.40 12.74
C GLY A 275 11.56 8.62 12.49
N ALA A 276 10.57 8.51 11.60
CA ALA A 276 9.58 9.56 11.37
C ALA A 276 8.68 9.78 12.61
N ALA A 277 8.33 8.71 13.33
CA ALA A 277 7.58 8.80 14.58
C ALA A 277 8.37 9.50 15.68
N ILE A 278 9.69 9.30 15.78
CA ILE A 278 10.57 10.05 16.69
C ILE A 278 10.58 11.56 16.36
N LEU A 279 10.57 11.91 15.06
CA LEU A 279 10.55 13.31 14.64
C LEU A 279 9.18 13.96 14.81
N MET A 280 8.10 13.19 14.63
CA MET A 280 6.70 13.60 14.63
C MET A 280 5.88 12.66 15.53
N PRO A 281 5.98 12.76 16.89
CA PRO A 281 5.29 11.87 17.81
C PRO A 281 3.78 11.88 17.61
N TYR A 282 3.14 10.72 17.70
CA TYR A 282 1.76 10.52 17.28
C TYR A 282 0.78 11.56 17.85
N SER A 283 0.70 11.66 19.16
CA SER A 283 -0.27 12.54 19.84
C SER A 283 -0.06 14.00 19.52
N LEU A 284 1.21 14.46 19.50
CA LEU A 284 1.57 15.82 19.16
C LEU A 284 1.26 16.09 17.68
N PHE A 285 1.66 15.19 16.79
CA PHE A 285 1.43 15.35 15.35
C PHE A 285 -0.07 15.36 15.01
N HIS A 286 -0.86 14.46 15.64
CA HIS A 286 -2.31 14.43 15.48
C HIS A 286 -2.96 15.74 15.94
N LYS A 287 -2.52 16.30 17.09
CA LYS A 287 -3.01 17.58 17.61
C LYS A 287 -2.74 18.70 16.61
N GLU A 288 -1.49 18.84 16.18
CA GLU A 288 -1.08 19.86 15.21
C GLU A 288 -1.80 19.70 13.85
N CYS A 289 -2.01 18.46 13.39
CA CYS A 289 -2.81 18.21 12.19
C CYS A 289 -4.23 18.80 12.30
N LYS A 290 -4.87 18.66 13.45
CA LYS A 290 -6.23 19.23 13.66
C LYS A 290 -6.20 20.75 13.78
N GLU A 291 -5.26 21.30 14.53
CA GLU A 291 -5.13 22.75 14.73
C GLU A 291 -4.79 23.47 13.42
N LEU A 292 -3.90 22.90 12.61
CA LEU A 292 -3.50 23.42 11.30
C LEU A 292 -4.36 22.92 10.14
N LYS A 293 -5.50 22.24 10.42
CA LYS A 293 -6.45 21.75 9.41
C LYS A 293 -5.80 20.92 8.29
N TYR A 294 -4.78 20.13 8.66
CA TYR A 294 -3.98 19.30 7.75
C TYR A 294 -3.25 20.08 6.64
N ASP A 295 -2.90 21.35 6.89
CA ASP A 295 -1.99 22.08 6.03
C ASP A 295 -0.59 21.46 6.12
N LEU A 296 -0.18 20.77 5.05
CA LEU A 296 1.08 19.99 5.05
C LEU A 296 2.32 20.89 5.04
N GLU A 297 2.24 22.11 4.52
CA GLU A 297 3.37 23.06 4.53
C GLU A 297 3.57 23.65 5.93
N LEU A 298 2.49 24.00 6.61
CA LEU A 298 2.57 24.45 8.01
C LEU A 298 3.07 23.32 8.92
N LEU A 299 2.57 22.09 8.72
CA LEU A 299 3.06 20.92 9.46
C LEU A 299 4.54 20.64 9.19
N GLN A 300 5.00 20.75 7.94
CA GLN A 300 6.41 20.66 7.57
C GLN A 300 7.27 21.63 8.36
N ASN A 301 6.83 22.89 8.44
CA ASN A 301 7.55 23.94 9.17
C ASN A 301 7.53 23.69 10.69
N THR A 302 6.37 23.30 11.25
CA THR A 302 6.19 23.04 12.69
C THR A 302 7.13 21.92 13.17
N PHE A 303 7.27 20.85 12.40
CA PHE A 303 8.12 19.72 12.76
C PHE A 303 9.55 19.81 12.16
N ALA A 304 9.80 20.82 11.32
CA ALA A 304 11.05 20.99 10.57
C ALA A 304 11.45 19.70 9.84
N THR A 305 10.52 19.09 9.11
CA THR A 305 10.66 17.86 8.33
C THR A 305 10.41 18.17 6.85
N SER A 306 10.61 17.19 5.93
CA SER A 306 10.29 17.42 4.54
C SER A 306 8.79 17.24 4.26
N PHE A 307 8.31 17.82 3.15
CA PHE A 307 6.92 17.65 2.70
C PHE A 307 6.57 16.16 2.50
N GLU A 308 7.47 15.35 1.90
CA GLU A 308 7.27 13.90 1.75
C GLU A 308 7.13 13.20 3.11
N GLN A 309 7.94 13.58 4.11
CA GLN A 309 7.87 12.99 5.45
C GLN A 309 6.54 13.29 6.12
N VAL A 310 6.03 14.53 6.03
CA VAL A 310 4.71 14.90 6.56
C VAL A 310 3.60 14.17 5.80
N ALA A 311 3.63 14.19 4.46
CA ALA A 311 2.64 13.53 3.63
C ALA A 311 2.54 12.02 3.91
N HIS A 312 3.68 11.38 4.18
CA HIS A 312 3.68 9.98 4.62
C HIS A 312 3.16 9.84 6.07
N ARG A 313 3.54 10.74 6.98
CA ARG A 313 3.16 10.66 8.40
C ARG A 313 1.65 10.83 8.63
N VAL A 314 0.95 11.66 7.85
CA VAL A 314 -0.52 11.79 7.96
C VAL A 314 -1.24 10.49 7.65
N THR A 315 -0.68 9.61 6.80
CA THR A 315 -1.25 8.29 6.53
C THR A 315 -1.10 7.31 7.70
N CYS A 316 -0.23 7.61 8.67
CA CYS A 316 0.02 6.76 9.83
C CYS A 316 -0.94 7.06 11.01
N LEU A 317 -1.81 8.08 10.89
CA LEU A 317 -2.75 8.47 11.95
C LEU A 317 -3.95 7.52 12.03
N GLN A 318 -3.70 6.24 12.36
CA GLN A 318 -4.67 5.15 12.33
C GLN A 318 -4.86 4.46 13.69
N ASP A 319 -4.45 5.11 14.78
CA ASP A 319 -4.79 4.62 16.13
C ASP A 319 -6.31 4.63 16.31
N PRO A 320 -6.94 3.48 16.62
CA PRO A 320 -8.39 3.43 16.85
C PRO A 320 -8.89 4.36 17.96
N LYS A 321 -8.01 4.71 18.92
CA LYS A 321 -8.34 5.61 20.03
C LYS A 321 -8.21 7.09 19.66
N LEU A 322 -7.38 7.40 18.69
CA LEU A 322 -7.09 8.78 18.27
C LEU A 322 -6.93 8.84 16.73
N PRO A 323 -7.97 8.49 15.94
CA PRO A 323 -7.86 8.40 14.50
C PRO A 323 -7.71 9.78 13.83
N GLY A 324 -6.92 9.84 12.77
CA GLY A 324 -6.87 10.96 11.84
C GLY A 324 -7.83 10.78 10.67
N ILE A 325 -7.71 11.67 9.67
CA ILE A 325 -8.41 11.53 8.39
C ILE A 325 -7.75 10.39 7.59
N PRO A 326 -8.53 9.50 6.95
CA PRO A 326 -7.97 8.49 6.08
C PRO A 326 -7.43 9.12 4.79
N PHE A 327 -6.12 9.09 4.61
CA PHE A 327 -5.43 9.59 3.43
C PHE A 327 -5.02 8.44 2.51
N HIS A 328 -4.86 8.77 1.22
CA HIS A 328 -4.03 8.01 0.29
C HIS A 328 -2.74 8.78 0.00
N PHE A 329 -1.70 8.06 -0.33
CA PHE A 329 -0.39 8.61 -0.63
C PHE A 329 0.23 7.92 -1.84
N LEU A 330 0.73 8.71 -2.77
CA LEU A 330 1.45 8.26 -3.95
C LEU A 330 2.75 9.04 -4.10
N ARG A 331 3.81 8.34 -4.46
CA ARG A 331 5.03 8.96 -4.98
C ARG A 331 5.26 8.49 -6.39
N VAL A 332 5.24 9.44 -7.32
CA VAL A 332 5.32 9.22 -8.76
C VAL A 332 6.54 9.96 -9.31
N ASP A 333 7.25 9.40 -10.26
CA ASP A 333 8.28 10.09 -11.01
C ASP A 333 7.70 10.77 -12.28
N VAL A 334 8.54 11.51 -13.01
CA VAL A 334 8.13 12.22 -14.21
C VAL A 334 7.68 11.27 -15.34
N ALA A 335 8.13 10.03 -15.34
CA ALA A 335 7.73 9.01 -16.30
C ALA A 335 6.41 8.31 -15.90
N GLY A 336 5.82 8.66 -14.76
CA GLY A 336 4.57 8.08 -14.27
C GLY A 336 4.75 6.82 -13.42
N ASN A 337 5.99 6.41 -13.12
CA ASN A 337 6.24 5.24 -12.28
C ASN A 337 5.87 5.51 -10.83
N ILE A 338 5.06 4.66 -10.24
CA ILE A 338 4.66 4.74 -8.84
C ILE A 338 5.69 4.01 -7.98
N SER A 339 6.48 4.76 -7.22
CA SER A 339 7.53 4.20 -6.34
C SER A 339 7.07 3.94 -4.90
N LYS A 340 5.99 4.60 -4.47
CA LYS A 340 5.31 4.35 -3.19
C LYS A 340 3.82 4.54 -3.38
N ARG A 341 3.04 3.67 -2.78
CA ARG A 341 1.58 3.80 -2.70
C ARG A 341 1.07 3.34 -1.35
N PHE A 342 0.06 4.02 -0.86
CA PHE A 342 -0.66 3.66 0.34
C PHE A 342 -2.06 4.24 0.27
N SER A 343 -3.10 3.46 0.56
CA SER A 343 -4.48 3.94 0.52
C SER A 343 -5.28 3.39 1.70
N LEU A 344 -5.78 4.29 2.55
CA LEU A 344 -6.82 3.99 3.54
C LEU A 344 -8.10 4.78 3.27
N SER A 345 -8.10 5.64 2.26
CA SER A 345 -9.26 6.46 1.88
C SER A 345 -10.29 5.68 1.06
N GLY A 346 -10.00 4.44 0.68
CA GLY A 346 -10.86 3.63 -0.20
C GLY A 346 -10.63 3.89 -1.69
N ILE A 347 -9.77 4.84 -2.06
CA ILE A 347 -9.39 5.03 -3.45
C ILE A 347 -8.57 3.83 -3.92
N GLU A 348 -8.98 3.25 -5.03
CA GLU A 348 -8.23 2.17 -5.67
C GLU A 348 -7.12 2.79 -6.52
N ILE A 349 -5.89 2.45 -6.16
CA ILE A 349 -4.71 2.88 -6.89
C ILE A 349 -4.24 1.71 -7.74
N PRO A 350 -4.18 1.88 -9.08
CA PRO A 350 -3.75 0.81 -9.99
C PRO A 350 -2.42 0.19 -9.56
N ARG A 351 -2.34 -1.14 -9.60
CA ARG A 351 -1.11 -1.88 -9.31
C ARG A 351 -0.15 -1.83 -10.50
N TYR A 352 -0.72 -1.89 -11.69
CA TYR A 352 -0.03 -2.01 -12.97
C TYR A 352 -0.57 -0.94 -13.91
N GLY A 353 0.28 -0.38 -14.70
CA GLY A 353 -0.08 0.70 -15.59
C GLY A 353 0.23 2.08 -15.00
N GLY A 354 0.25 3.09 -15.84
CA GLY A 354 0.47 4.48 -15.46
C GLY A 354 -0.69 4.99 -14.61
N ALA A 355 -0.40 5.95 -13.76
CA ALA A 355 -1.43 6.73 -13.10
C ALA A 355 -2.34 7.38 -14.17
N CYS A 356 -3.62 7.60 -13.84
CA CYS A 356 -4.54 8.27 -14.75
C CYS A 356 -3.89 9.56 -15.32
N PRO A 357 -3.80 9.73 -16.64
CA PRO A 357 -3.11 10.88 -17.24
C PRO A 357 -3.77 12.22 -16.89
N ARG A 358 -4.96 12.22 -16.32
CA ARG A 358 -5.68 13.40 -15.82
C ARG A 358 -5.39 13.71 -14.34
N TRP A 359 -4.56 12.93 -13.66
CA TRP A 359 -4.24 13.24 -12.27
C TRP A 359 -3.40 14.51 -12.15
N ASN A 360 -3.67 15.29 -11.11
CA ASN A 360 -2.94 16.52 -10.79
C ASN A 360 -1.44 16.31 -10.57
N VAL A 361 -1.00 15.08 -10.35
CA VAL A 361 0.40 14.69 -10.23
C VAL A 361 1.21 15.08 -11.47
N TYR A 362 0.64 14.95 -12.68
CA TYR A 362 1.34 15.32 -13.90
C TYR A 362 1.40 16.84 -14.10
N SER A 363 0.34 17.56 -13.72
CA SER A 363 0.35 19.04 -13.74
C SER A 363 1.33 19.62 -12.72
N ALA A 364 1.60 18.90 -11.62
CA ALA A 364 2.58 19.32 -10.63
C ALA A 364 4.01 19.37 -11.20
N PHE A 365 4.39 18.49 -12.13
CA PHE A 365 5.70 18.55 -12.78
C PHE A 365 5.88 19.81 -13.66
N SER A 366 4.78 20.35 -14.18
CA SER A 366 4.82 21.61 -14.97
C SER A 366 4.89 22.85 -14.08
N ARG A 367 4.55 22.74 -12.78
CA ARG A 367 4.57 23.83 -11.80
C ARG A 367 5.31 23.39 -10.55
N GLN A 368 6.62 23.24 -10.67
CA GLN A 368 7.46 22.71 -9.61
C GLN A 368 7.39 23.53 -8.33
N GLY A 369 7.35 22.83 -7.18
CA GLY A 369 7.31 23.44 -5.85
C GLY A 369 5.96 23.99 -5.42
N VAL A 370 4.97 24.08 -6.31
CA VAL A 370 3.62 24.61 -6.03
C VAL A 370 2.65 23.44 -5.80
N ILE A 371 1.84 23.52 -4.74
CA ILE A 371 0.76 22.55 -4.52
C ILE A 371 -0.29 22.71 -5.62
N GLN A 372 -0.62 21.59 -6.27
CA GLN A 372 -1.73 21.46 -7.21
C GLN A 372 -2.88 20.75 -6.52
N GLU A 373 -4.05 21.36 -6.52
CA GLU A 373 -5.27 20.82 -5.91
C GLU A 373 -6.24 20.35 -7.00
N GLU A 374 -6.88 19.21 -6.79
CA GLU A 374 -7.90 18.69 -7.68
C GLU A 374 -8.95 17.92 -6.89
N VAL A 375 -10.21 17.99 -7.34
CA VAL A 375 -11.28 17.14 -6.84
C VAL A 375 -11.57 16.07 -7.88
N SER A 376 -11.18 14.85 -7.58
CA SER A 376 -11.43 13.68 -8.45
C SER A 376 -12.71 12.98 -8.04
N LYS A 377 -13.58 12.66 -9.04
CA LYS A 377 -14.78 11.86 -8.84
C LYS A 377 -14.54 10.48 -9.43
N MET A 378 -14.68 9.45 -8.60
CA MET A 378 -14.52 8.07 -9.02
C MET A 378 -15.80 7.53 -9.67
N THR A 379 -15.69 6.39 -10.36
CA THR A 379 -16.80 5.71 -11.04
C THR A 379 -17.92 5.28 -10.09
N ASN A 380 -17.59 5.00 -8.82
CA ASN A 380 -18.55 4.70 -7.75
C ASN A 380 -19.30 5.96 -7.22
N GLY A 381 -18.97 7.16 -7.73
CA GLY A 381 -19.55 8.43 -7.34
C GLY A 381 -18.88 9.13 -6.17
N GLU A 382 -17.91 8.49 -5.49
CA GLU A 382 -17.14 9.10 -4.42
C GLU A 382 -16.23 10.22 -4.93
N LYS A 383 -16.00 11.24 -4.09
CA LYS A 383 -15.16 12.37 -4.44
C LYS A 383 -13.97 12.42 -3.49
N TYR A 384 -12.79 12.65 -4.04
CA TYR A 384 -11.55 12.79 -3.32
C TYR A 384 -10.91 14.15 -3.62
N VAL A 385 -10.43 14.81 -2.59
CA VAL A 385 -9.55 15.97 -2.75
C VAL A 385 -8.13 15.46 -2.84
N CYS A 386 -7.47 15.71 -3.95
CA CYS A 386 -6.11 15.30 -4.23
C CYS A 386 -5.20 16.52 -4.26
N ILE A 387 -4.08 16.46 -3.55
CA ILE A 387 -3.02 17.47 -3.64
C ILE A 387 -1.76 16.82 -4.19
N ALA A 388 -1.05 17.51 -5.06
CA ALA A 388 0.21 17.06 -5.60
C ALA A 388 1.25 18.18 -5.54
N LYS A 389 2.48 17.82 -5.19
CA LYS A 389 3.61 18.73 -5.13
C LYS A 389 4.88 18.02 -5.55
N THR A 390 5.70 18.65 -6.38
CA THR A 390 7.04 18.16 -6.66
C THR A 390 7.95 18.41 -5.46
N VAL A 391 8.82 17.44 -5.19
CA VAL A 391 9.87 17.55 -4.18
C VAL A 391 11.22 17.33 -4.85
N GLU A 392 12.20 18.15 -4.51
CA GLU A 392 13.58 17.94 -4.94
C GLU A 392 14.16 16.70 -4.26
N LYS A 393 15.04 15.99 -4.98
CA LYS A 393 15.59 14.72 -4.53
C LYS A 393 17.12 14.72 -4.60
#